data_8344c1070c2f1b02d08f70267d7a2f81
#
_entry.id   8344c1070c2f1b02d08f70267d7a2f81
#
_cell.length_a   1.000
_cell.length_b   1.000
_cell.length_c   1.000
_cell.angle_alpha   90.00
_cell.angle_beta   90.00
_cell.angle_gamma   90.00
#
_symmetry.space_group_name_H-M   'P 1'
#
loop_
_entity.id
_entity.type
_entity.pdbx_description
1 polymer ?
#
loop_
_entity_poly.entity_id
_entity_poly.type
_entity_poly.pdbx_seq_one_letter_code
_entity_poly.pdbx_strand_id
1 'polypeptide(L)'
;MARTARSSAPAVRDVLMMATPSKNADLRWFGGFHASDPFPAFSAGGRRIGLLPGMEVGRAKEESCFDEVLNMAEIFKDLRVTNPKAGLADVIVFAALQQGVHRFRVPADFPVGLFQRLRELGLELHPVGAQHNERGSPELFPARQVKSKAELAGIRAGNVAAVAGFKAVEKVLAEAKADKKGLLQWQGKTLTAEILKEEAQVAILRKGGMCDIGLIIAPGDQAVDCHCSGSGPVRANELIVCDIYPRHIASHHYGDMTRTYLKGKANAKQRKMVHAV
;
A
#
# COMPACT_ATOMS: atom_id res chain seq x y z
N MET A 1 -30.44 46.18 0.77
CA MET A 1 -30.52 44.73 0.64
C MET A 1 -29.40 44.11 1.47
N ALA A 2 -29.74 43.60 2.64
CA ALA A 2 -28.80 43.00 3.57
C ALA A 2 -28.43 41.60 3.11
N ARG A 3 -27.13 41.38 2.85
CA ARG A 3 -26.54 40.06 2.58
C ARG A 3 -26.55 39.26 3.89
N THR A 4 -27.45 38.32 4.01
CA THR A 4 -27.49 37.34 5.09
C THR A 4 -26.16 36.57 5.07
N ALA A 5 -25.33 36.76 6.11
CA ALA A 5 -24.12 35.96 6.37
C ALA A 5 -24.56 34.51 6.52
N ARG A 6 -24.15 33.65 5.58
CA ARG A 6 -24.22 32.18 5.76
C ARG A 6 -23.31 31.85 6.94
N SER A 7 -23.87 31.45 8.06
CA SER A 7 -23.16 30.79 9.14
C SER A 7 -22.55 29.54 8.54
N SER A 8 -21.21 29.53 8.36
CA SER A 8 -20.48 28.35 7.98
C SER A 8 -20.51 27.40 9.17
N ALA A 9 -21.24 26.29 9.03
CA ALA A 9 -21.13 25.19 9.98
C ALA A 9 -19.65 24.83 10.18
N PRO A 10 -19.21 24.54 11.42
CA PRO A 10 -17.81 24.19 11.65
C PRO A 10 -17.41 23.00 10.77
N ALA A 11 -16.26 23.11 10.10
CA ALA A 11 -15.77 22.07 9.21
C ALA A 11 -15.63 20.76 9.99
N VAL A 12 -16.17 19.66 9.45
CA VAL A 12 -16.05 18.33 10.02
C VAL A 12 -14.57 17.95 10.04
N ARG A 13 -14.00 17.67 11.23
CA ARG A 13 -12.57 17.38 11.43
C ARG A 13 -12.30 15.92 11.68
N ASP A 14 -13.20 15.23 12.40
CA ASP A 14 -13.01 13.84 12.76
C ASP A 14 -13.16 12.91 11.56
N VAL A 15 -12.41 11.83 11.56
CA VAL A 15 -12.36 10.83 10.49
C VAL A 15 -12.82 9.48 11.00
N LEU A 16 -13.46 8.70 10.14
CA LEU A 16 -13.79 7.30 10.37
C LEU A 16 -13.31 6.48 9.18
N MET A 17 -12.60 5.41 9.47
CA MET A 17 -12.10 4.46 8.49
C MET A 17 -12.54 3.05 8.83
N MET A 18 -12.71 2.22 7.80
CA MET A 18 -12.94 0.79 7.89
C MET A 18 -12.13 0.09 6.81
N ALA A 19 -11.02 -0.51 7.16
CA ALA A 19 -10.09 -1.10 6.20
C ALA A 19 -9.15 -2.13 6.85
N THR A 20 -8.42 -2.86 6.00
CA THR A 20 -7.29 -3.69 6.42
C THR A 20 -5.99 -2.86 6.30
N PRO A 21 -5.18 -2.73 7.35
CA PRO A 21 -3.97 -1.90 7.31
C PRO A 21 -2.95 -2.28 6.23
N SER A 22 -2.88 -3.56 5.85
CA SER A 22 -1.99 -4.02 4.77
C SER A 22 -2.39 -3.48 3.40
N LYS A 23 -3.67 -3.14 3.21
CA LYS A 23 -4.27 -2.65 1.96
C LYS A 23 -4.67 -1.18 1.99
N ASN A 24 -4.53 -0.52 3.14
CA ASN A 24 -4.93 0.87 3.30
C ASN A 24 -3.85 1.66 4.04
N ALA A 25 -3.18 2.54 3.31
CA ALA A 25 -2.07 3.31 3.85
C ALA A 25 -2.52 4.40 4.84
N ASP A 26 -3.76 4.90 4.75
CA ASP A 26 -4.31 5.87 5.70
C ASP A 26 -4.52 5.24 7.06
N LEU A 27 -5.17 4.07 7.12
CA LEU A 27 -5.38 3.37 8.38
C LEU A 27 -4.06 2.95 9.02
N ARG A 28 -3.11 2.46 8.22
CA ARG A 28 -1.76 2.11 8.71
C ARG A 28 -1.04 3.32 9.29
N TRP A 29 -1.07 4.46 8.62
CA TRP A 29 -0.46 5.69 9.11
C TRP A 29 -1.17 6.22 10.37
N PHE A 30 -2.49 6.16 10.38
CA PHE A 30 -3.32 6.63 11.48
C PHE A 30 -3.13 5.79 12.75
N GLY A 31 -3.13 4.47 12.61
CA GLY A 31 -3.03 3.55 13.74
C GLY A 31 -1.61 3.10 14.07
N GLY A 32 -0.67 3.19 13.11
CA GLY A 32 0.68 2.61 13.29
C GLY A 32 0.67 1.10 13.56
N PHE A 33 -0.46 0.43 13.30
CA PHE A 33 -0.72 -0.95 13.70
C PHE A 33 -0.98 -1.85 12.49
N HIS A 34 -0.50 -3.08 12.57
CA HIS A 34 -0.73 -4.09 11.54
C HIS A 34 -1.63 -5.20 12.06
N ALA A 35 -2.80 -5.34 11.43
CA ALA A 35 -3.72 -6.47 11.62
C ALA A 35 -4.02 -7.12 10.26
N SER A 36 -4.30 -8.42 10.28
CA SER A 36 -4.64 -9.20 9.08
C SER A 36 -6.05 -8.89 8.58
N ASP A 37 -6.95 -8.59 9.51
CA ASP A 37 -8.36 -8.35 9.25
C ASP A 37 -8.69 -6.85 9.23
N PRO A 38 -9.76 -6.45 8.53
CA PRO A 38 -10.24 -5.09 8.56
C PRO A 38 -10.83 -4.75 9.94
N PHE A 39 -10.55 -3.53 10.38
CA PHE A 39 -11.15 -3.00 11.60
C PHE A 39 -11.50 -1.51 11.46
N PRO A 40 -12.49 -1.00 12.22
CA PRO A 40 -12.79 0.41 12.24
C PRO A 40 -11.82 1.18 13.14
N ALA A 41 -11.45 2.38 12.68
CA ALA A 41 -10.73 3.34 13.50
C ALA A 41 -11.25 4.75 13.22
N PHE A 42 -11.29 5.59 14.25
CA PHE A 42 -11.78 6.95 14.09
C PHE A 42 -11.01 7.95 14.97
N SER A 43 -11.12 9.23 14.65
CA SER A 43 -10.68 10.28 15.57
C SER A 43 -11.86 10.88 16.33
N ALA A 44 -11.58 11.38 17.53
CA ALA A 44 -12.52 12.12 18.36
C ALA A 44 -11.76 13.24 19.07
N GLY A 45 -12.02 14.48 18.69
CA GLY A 45 -11.36 15.64 19.27
C GLY A 45 -9.82 15.62 19.15
N GLY A 46 -9.31 15.05 18.06
CA GLY A 46 -7.87 14.90 17.81
C GLY A 46 -7.24 13.62 18.37
N ARG A 47 -7.95 12.84 19.19
CA ARG A 47 -7.50 11.53 19.68
C ARG A 47 -7.75 10.47 18.62
N ARG A 48 -6.86 9.47 18.54
CA ARG A 48 -6.96 8.32 17.63
C ARG A 48 -7.50 7.12 18.37
N ILE A 49 -8.59 6.55 17.90
CA ILE A 49 -9.31 5.47 18.55
C ILE A 49 -9.38 4.27 17.60
N GLY A 50 -8.91 3.12 18.05
CA GLY A 50 -9.01 1.86 17.33
C GLY A 50 -10.10 0.97 17.93
N LEU A 51 -11.03 0.45 17.11
CA LEU A 51 -11.97 -0.57 17.52
C LEU A 51 -11.46 -1.92 17.04
N LEU A 52 -10.96 -2.74 17.95
CA LEU A 52 -10.25 -3.96 17.60
C LEU A 52 -11.03 -5.22 18.04
N PRO A 53 -10.91 -6.33 17.28
CA PRO A 53 -11.32 -7.65 17.76
C PRO A 53 -10.59 -7.99 19.08
N GLY A 54 -11.24 -8.74 19.97
CA GLY A 54 -10.67 -9.04 21.29
C GLY A 54 -9.27 -9.64 21.26
N MET A 55 -8.96 -10.47 20.25
CA MET A 55 -7.65 -11.10 20.08
C MET A 55 -6.52 -10.10 19.72
N GLU A 56 -6.85 -8.93 19.15
CA GLU A 56 -5.88 -7.93 18.74
C GLU A 56 -5.69 -6.80 19.77
N VAL A 57 -6.57 -6.70 20.76
CA VAL A 57 -6.57 -5.59 21.75
C VAL A 57 -5.25 -5.50 22.52
N GLY A 58 -4.70 -6.64 22.96
CA GLY A 58 -3.45 -6.68 23.70
C GLY A 58 -2.29 -6.12 22.87
N ARG A 59 -2.11 -6.66 21.67
CA ARG A 59 -1.08 -6.18 20.72
C ARG A 59 -1.27 -4.72 20.36
N ALA A 60 -2.51 -4.30 20.08
CA ALA A 60 -2.78 -2.93 19.67
C ALA A 60 -2.46 -1.92 20.78
N LYS A 61 -2.68 -2.24 22.05
CA LYS A 61 -2.29 -1.38 23.18
C LYS A 61 -0.77 -1.18 23.29
N GLU A 62 0.02 -2.15 22.89
CA GLU A 62 1.47 -2.13 22.97
C GLU A 62 2.14 -1.58 21.70
N GLU A 63 1.60 -1.95 20.54
CA GLU A 63 2.26 -1.74 19.23
C GLU A 63 1.70 -0.55 18.43
N SER A 64 0.49 -0.04 18.78
CA SER A 64 -0.18 0.97 17.95
C SER A 64 0.11 2.42 18.39
N CYS A 65 -0.29 3.36 17.53
CA CYS A 65 -0.32 4.79 17.81
C CYS A 65 -1.73 5.27 18.22
N PHE A 66 -2.63 4.37 18.62
CA PHE A 66 -3.94 4.74 19.12
C PHE A 66 -3.82 5.31 20.53
N ASP A 67 -4.50 6.43 20.78
CA ASP A 67 -4.64 6.99 22.13
C ASP A 67 -5.60 6.14 22.98
N GLU A 68 -6.50 5.41 22.32
CA GLU A 68 -7.42 4.48 22.95
C GLU A 68 -7.71 3.29 22.04
N VAL A 69 -7.70 2.09 22.64
CA VAL A 69 -8.05 0.84 21.98
C VAL A 69 -9.28 0.25 22.64
N LEU A 70 -10.38 0.21 21.92
CA LEU A 70 -11.67 -0.31 22.34
C LEU A 70 -11.83 -1.76 21.87
N ASN A 71 -12.34 -2.62 22.77
CA ASN A 71 -12.60 -4.02 22.49
C ASN A 71 -14.00 -4.20 21.88
N MET A 72 -14.09 -4.52 20.60
CA MET A 72 -15.38 -4.74 19.93
C MET A 72 -16.19 -5.87 20.56
N ALA A 73 -15.53 -6.92 21.08
CA ALA A 73 -16.24 -8.06 21.67
C ALA A 73 -16.97 -7.65 22.96
N GLU A 74 -16.39 -6.78 23.78
CA GLU A 74 -17.04 -6.25 24.98
C GLU A 74 -18.24 -5.37 24.61
N ILE A 75 -18.06 -4.45 23.66
CA ILE A 75 -19.15 -3.59 23.17
C ILE A 75 -20.28 -4.44 22.58
N PHE A 76 -19.97 -5.47 21.80
CA PHE A 76 -20.98 -6.40 21.27
C PHE A 76 -21.76 -7.10 22.40
N LYS A 77 -21.06 -7.56 23.44
CA LYS A 77 -21.70 -8.22 24.58
C LYS A 77 -22.71 -7.30 25.24
N ASP A 78 -22.33 -6.06 25.50
CA ASP A 78 -23.20 -5.07 26.15
C ASP A 78 -24.40 -4.69 25.28
N LEU A 79 -24.17 -4.40 24.01
CA LEU A 79 -25.23 -4.04 23.06
C LEU A 79 -26.25 -5.17 22.87
N ARG A 80 -25.80 -6.41 22.83
CA ARG A 80 -26.68 -7.57 22.59
C ARG A 80 -27.60 -7.91 23.75
N VAL A 81 -27.39 -7.33 24.90
CA VAL A 81 -28.35 -7.42 26.04
C VAL A 81 -29.71 -6.78 25.63
N THR A 82 -29.68 -5.64 24.95
CA THR A 82 -30.87 -4.91 24.52
C THR A 82 -31.21 -5.08 23.04
N ASN A 83 -30.24 -5.35 22.23
CA ASN A 83 -30.38 -5.58 20.78
C ASN A 83 -29.65 -6.87 20.36
N PRO A 84 -30.29 -8.06 20.41
CA PRO A 84 -29.66 -9.33 20.04
C PRO A 84 -29.12 -9.37 18.60
N LYS A 85 -29.59 -8.48 17.72
CA LYS A 85 -29.16 -8.36 16.32
C LYS A 85 -28.10 -7.27 16.09
N ALA A 86 -27.53 -6.70 17.16
CA ALA A 86 -26.48 -5.69 17.05
C ALA A 86 -25.33 -6.17 16.16
N GLY A 87 -25.00 -5.37 15.17
CA GLY A 87 -23.94 -5.60 14.19
C GLY A 87 -22.77 -4.61 14.33
N LEU A 88 -21.84 -4.67 13.39
CA LEU A 88 -20.65 -3.79 13.39
C LEU A 88 -21.02 -2.30 13.41
N ALA A 89 -22.06 -1.91 12.67
CA ALA A 89 -22.50 -0.51 12.63
C ALA A 89 -22.96 -0.03 14.02
N ASP A 90 -23.68 -0.87 14.78
CA ASP A 90 -24.14 -0.54 16.13
C ASP A 90 -22.95 -0.34 17.08
N VAL A 91 -21.90 -1.15 16.95
CA VAL A 91 -20.65 -1.01 17.73
C VAL A 91 -19.95 0.32 17.40
N ILE A 92 -19.83 0.67 16.12
CA ILE A 92 -19.20 1.93 15.69
C ILE A 92 -19.99 3.13 16.22
N VAL A 93 -21.32 3.10 16.09
CA VAL A 93 -22.20 4.18 16.59
C VAL A 93 -22.06 4.33 18.09
N PHE A 94 -22.15 3.23 18.83
CA PHE A 94 -21.98 3.22 20.29
C PHE A 94 -20.64 3.84 20.70
N ALA A 95 -19.53 3.36 20.11
CA ALA A 95 -18.21 3.86 20.40
C ALA A 95 -18.03 5.35 20.05
N ALA A 96 -18.55 5.79 18.91
CA ALA A 96 -18.51 7.18 18.49
C ALA A 96 -19.27 8.10 19.44
N LEU A 97 -20.49 7.73 19.83
CA LEU A 97 -21.32 8.51 20.74
C LEU A 97 -20.73 8.56 22.15
N GLN A 98 -20.11 7.50 22.64
CA GLN A 98 -19.37 7.51 23.91
C GLN A 98 -18.21 8.51 23.90
N GLN A 99 -17.62 8.78 22.73
CA GLN A 99 -16.55 9.77 22.54
C GLN A 99 -17.13 11.18 22.16
N GLY A 100 -18.42 11.35 22.17
CA GLY A 100 -19.08 12.62 21.86
C GLY A 100 -19.02 13.03 20.38
N VAL A 101 -18.79 12.09 19.47
CA VAL A 101 -18.67 12.35 18.02
C VAL A 101 -19.80 11.68 17.25
N HIS A 102 -20.45 12.45 16.38
CA HIS A 102 -21.54 11.96 15.51
C HIS A 102 -21.33 12.36 14.04
N ARG A 103 -20.25 13.06 13.72
CA ARG A 103 -19.93 13.58 12.39
C ARG A 103 -18.52 13.16 11.98
N PHE A 104 -18.39 12.53 10.80
CA PHE A 104 -17.10 12.07 10.32
C PHE A 104 -16.88 12.38 8.84
N ARG A 105 -15.63 12.64 8.48
CA ARG A 105 -15.14 12.45 7.13
C ARG A 105 -14.79 10.97 6.96
N VAL A 106 -15.17 10.40 5.83
CA VAL A 106 -14.84 9.02 5.48
C VAL A 106 -14.11 9.00 4.14
N PRO A 107 -13.19 8.05 3.89
CA PRO A 107 -12.57 7.93 2.57
C PRO A 107 -13.62 7.59 1.51
N ALA A 108 -13.37 7.95 0.26
CA ALA A 108 -14.29 7.71 -0.85
C ALA A 108 -14.56 6.21 -1.11
N ASP A 109 -13.64 5.34 -0.69
CA ASP A 109 -13.74 3.87 -0.75
C ASP A 109 -14.34 3.24 0.50
N PHE A 110 -14.94 4.03 1.37
CA PHE A 110 -15.62 3.51 2.56
C PHE A 110 -16.71 2.51 2.16
N PRO A 111 -16.84 1.35 2.84
CA PRO A 111 -17.80 0.32 2.45
C PRO A 111 -19.23 0.85 2.41
N VAL A 112 -19.86 0.85 1.22
CA VAL A 112 -21.15 1.50 0.99
C VAL A 112 -22.28 0.97 1.87
N GLY A 113 -22.35 -0.34 2.11
CA GLY A 113 -23.37 -0.91 3.01
C GLY A 113 -23.21 -0.46 4.45
N LEU A 114 -21.95 -0.35 4.93
CA LEU A 114 -21.66 0.17 6.26
C LEU A 114 -21.99 1.69 6.34
N PHE A 115 -21.64 2.44 5.30
CA PHE A 115 -21.97 3.87 5.18
C PHE A 115 -23.48 4.13 5.32
N GLN A 116 -24.29 3.40 4.57
CA GLN A 116 -25.75 3.53 4.63
C GLN A 116 -26.26 3.18 6.03
N ARG A 117 -25.81 2.08 6.60
CA ARG A 117 -26.26 1.63 7.92
C ARG A 117 -25.89 2.60 9.04
N LEU A 118 -24.69 3.16 9.02
CA LEU A 118 -24.25 4.16 10.00
C LEU A 118 -25.09 5.44 9.91
N ARG A 119 -25.47 5.88 8.70
CA ARG A 119 -26.36 7.03 8.51
C ARG A 119 -27.77 6.77 9.03
N GLU A 120 -28.32 5.58 8.78
CA GLU A 120 -29.61 5.16 9.34
C GLU A 120 -29.60 5.16 10.88
N LEU A 121 -28.44 4.86 11.48
CA LEU A 121 -28.26 4.87 12.93
C LEU A 121 -27.91 6.28 13.48
N GLY A 122 -27.92 7.32 12.66
CA GLY A 122 -27.81 8.71 13.07
C GLY A 122 -26.44 9.35 12.97
N LEU A 123 -25.41 8.67 12.40
CA LEU A 123 -24.15 9.33 12.11
C LEU A 123 -24.21 10.17 10.84
N GLU A 124 -23.59 11.34 10.87
CA GLU A 124 -23.40 12.20 9.71
C GLU A 124 -22.05 11.90 9.06
N LEU A 125 -22.06 11.38 7.83
CA LEU A 125 -20.87 10.94 7.11
C LEU A 125 -20.65 11.77 5.85
N HIS A 126 -19.42 12.28 5.70
CA HIS A 126 -18.99 13.13 4.58
C HIS A 126 -17.85 12.43 3.81
N PRO A 127 -18.11 11.84 2.63
CA PRO A 127 -17.06 11.27 1.80
C PRO A 127 -16.04 12.32 1.38
N VAL A 128 -14.75 11.98 1.46
CA VAL A 128 -13.63 12.85 1.11
C VAL A 128 -12.71 12.13 0.13
N GLY A 129 -12.26 12.86 -0.89
CA GLY A 129 -11.45 12.31 -1.97
C GLY A 129 -12.30 11.78 -3.12
N ALA A 130 -11.77 11.89 -4.34
CA ALA A 130 -12.48 11.52 -5.56
C ALA A 130 -12.07 10.13 -6.08
N GLN A 131 -10.98 9.54 -5.57
CA GLN A 131 -10.41 8.31 -6.11
C GLN A 131 -10.11 7.30 -5.01
N HIS A 132 -10.58 6.09 -5.24
CA HIS A 132 -10.16 4.94 -4.49
C HIS A 132 -8.75 4.53 -4.91
N ASN A 133 -7.84 4.40 -3.98
CA ASN A 133 -6.59 3.70 -4.18
C ASN A 133 -6.01 3.20 -2.84
N GLU A 134 -5.25 2.13 -2.90
CA GLU A 134 -4.60 1.51 -1.74
C GLU A 134 -3.55 2.44 -1.07
N ARG A 135 -3.15 3.50 -1.76
CA ARG A 135 -2.17 4.49 -1.30
C ARG A 135 -2.78 5.51 -0.34
N GLY A 136 -4.12 5.53 -0.23
CA GLY A 136 -4.87 6.40 0.67
C GLY A 136 -5.30 7.72 0.03
N SER A 137 -5.96 8.56 0.81
CA SER A 137 -6.54 9.84 0.38
C SER A 137 -5.74 11.01 0.97
N PRO A 138 -5.01 11.78 0.14
CA PRO A 138 -4.31 12.98 0.61
C PRO A 138 -5.24 14.01 1.24
N GLU A 139 -6.49 14.07 0.80
CA GLU A 139 -7.51 14.98 1.33
C GLU A 139 -7.96 14.58 2.74
N LEU A 140 -7.89 13.28 3.05
CA LEU A 140 -8.23 12.77 4.38
C LEU A 140 -7.11 13.09 5.38
N PHE A 141 -5.85 12.84 4.97
CA PHE A 141 -4.65 13.07 5.78
C PHE A 141 -3.55 13.83 5.01
N PRO A 142 -3.69 15.16 4.83
CA PRO A 142 -2.69 15.95 4.11
C PRO A 142 -1.27 15.85 4.70
N ALA A 143 -1.14 15.62 6.00
CA ALA A 143 0.14 15.45 6.69
C ALA A 143 0.99 14.29 6.14
N ARG A 144 0.36 13.27 5.52
CA ARG A 144 1.07 12.15 4.88
C ARG A 144 1.91 12.54 3.65
N GLN A 145 1.65 13.69 3.05
CA GLN A 145 2.43 14.16 1.90
C GLN A 145 3.88 14.48 2.27
N VAL A 146 4.11 14.99 3.48
CA VAL A 146 5.45 15.29 4.02
C VAL A 146 5.90 14.14 4.91
N LYS A 147 6.97 13.43 4.49
CA LYS A 147 7.45 12.23 5.17
C LYS A 147 8.28 12.57 6.39
N SER A 148 7.98 11.91 7.50
CA SER A 148 8.81 11.93 8.72
C SER A 148 10.16 11.23 8.50
N LYS A 149 11.09 11.41 9.44
CA LYS A 149 12.39 10.71 9.40
C LYS A 149 12.23 9.17 9.42
N ALA A 150 11.26 8.66 10.17
CA ALA A 150 10.98 7.23 10.23
C ALA A 150 10.44 6.68 8.90
N GLU A 151 9.50 7.42 8.27
CA GLU A 151 8.98 7.05 6.95
C GLU A 151 10.06 7.09 5.87
N LEU A 152 10.94 8.11 5.89
CA LEU A 152 12.09 8.18 5.00
C LEU A 152 13.06 7.00 5.21
N ALA A 153 13.28 6.56 6.45
CA ALA A 153 14.09 5.37 6.72
C ALA A 153 13.43 4.11 6.15
N GLY A 154 12.11 3.99 6.25
CA GLY A 154 11.34 2.89 5.65
C GLY A 154 11.44 2.86 4.12
N ILE A 155 11.30 4.02 3.46
CA ILE A 155 11.46 4.15 1.99
C ILE A 155 12.90 3.77 1.58
N ARG A 156 13.91 4.21 2.32
CA ARG A 156 15.31 3.82 2.06
C ARG A 156 15.52 2.31 2.18
N ALA A 157 14.91 1.67 3.17
CA ALA A 157 14.98 0.22 3.33
C ALA A 157 14.34 -0.51 2.14
N GLY A 158 13.20 -0.03 1.64
CA GLY A 158 12.58 -0.52 0.40
C GLY A 158 13.52 -0.38 -0.81
N ASN A 159 14.16 0.77 -0.95
CA ASN A 159 15.14 1.00 -2.03
C ASN A 159 16.40 0.11 -1.91
N VAL A 160 16.87 -0.17 -0.69
CA VAL A 160 17.96 -1.13 -0.47
C VAL A 160 17.58 -2.53 -0.95
N ALA A 161 16.34 -2.94 -0.71
CA ALA A 161 15.83 -4.21 -1.21
C ALA A 161 15.73 -4.20 -2.75
N ALA A 162 15.25 -3.10 -3.38
CA ALA A 162 15.23 -2.98 -4.84
C ALA A 162 16.62 -3.08 -5.45
N VAL A 163 17.62 -2.39 -4.89
CA VAL A 163 19.02 -2.47 -5.33
C VAL A 163 19.56 -3.91 -5.26
N ALA A 164 19.16 -4.69 -4.25
CA ALA A 164 19.56 -6.08 -4.18
C ALA A 164 18.98 -6.92 -5.33
N GLY A 165 17.75 -6.66 -5.72
CA GLY A 165 17.12 -7.28 -6.89
C GLY A 165 17.89 -6.94 -8.18
N PHE A 166 18.22 -5.67 -8.41
CA PHE A 166 19.03 -5.26 -9.56
C PHE A 166 20.38 -5.92 -9.60
N LYS A 167 21.10 -5.99 -8.47
CA LYS A 167 22.39 -6.67 -8.40
C LYS A 167 22.30 -8.16 -8.73
N ALA A 168 21.20 -8.82 -8.39
CA ALA A 168 20.96 -10.20 -8.78
C ALA A 168 20.76 -10.33 -10.29
N VAL A 169 19.94 -9.46 -10.89
CA VAL A 169 19.76 -9.40 -12.35
C VAL A 169 21.09 -9.14 -13.06
N GLU A 170 21.87 -8.15 -12.61
CA GLU A 170 23.18 -7.82 -13.15
C GLU A 170 24.14 -9.00 -13.12
N LYS A 171 24.18 -9.72 -12.01
CA LYS A 171 25.01 -10.92 -11.84
C LYS A 171 24.62 -12.00 -12.85
N VAL A 172 23.34 -12.34 -12.95
CA VAL A 172 22.85 -13.35 -13.89
C VAL A 172 23.19 -12.95 -15.33
N LEU A 173 22.92 -11.70 -15.71
CA LEU A 173 23.25 -11.20 -17.05
C LEU A 173 24.75 -11.18 -17.32
N ALA A 174 25.60 -10.88 -16.32
CA ALA A 174 27.04 -10.92 -16.46
C ALA A 174 27.56 -12.35 -16.76
N GLU A 175 27.01 -13.35 -16.06
CA GLU A 175 27.38 -14.75 -16.20
C GLU A 175 26.80 -15.41 -17.46
N ALA A 176 25.66 -14.94 -17.95
CA ALA A 176 24.98 -15.50 -19.10
C ALA A 176 25.80 -15.38 -20.40
N LYS A 177 25.72 -16.40 -21.27
CA LYS A 177 26.40 -16.45 -22.57
C LYS A 177 25.37 -16.62 -23.70
N ALA A 178 25.56 -15.91 -24.80
CA ALA A 178 24.71 -16.07 -25.99
C ALA A 178 25.06 -17.39 -26.71
N ASP A 179 24.03 -18.14 -27.09
CA ASP A 179 24.17 -19.28 -28.00
C ASP A 179 24.22 -18.83 -29.48
N LYS A 180 24.35 -19.81 -30.39
CA LYS A 180 24.41 -19.53 -31.85
C LYS A 180 23.15 -18.85 -32.41
N LYS A 181 22.01 -18.93 -31.69
CA LYS A 181 20.73 -18.32 -32.06
C LYS A 181 20.51 -16.97 -31.36
N GLY A 182 21.50 -16.50 -30.58
CA GLY A 182 21.41 -15.26 -29.82
C GLY A 182 20.59 -15.37 -28.52
N LEU A 183 20.14 -16.56 -28.13
CA LEU A 183 19.49 -16.79 -26.84
C LEU A 183 20.52 -16.81 -25.71
N LEU A 184 20.24 -16.12 -24.63
CA LEU A 184 21.09 -16.15 -23.44
C LEU A 184 20.91 -17.50 -22.71
N GLN A 185 22.04 -18.09 -22.35
CA GLN A 185 22.12 -19.33 -21.58
C GLN A 185 22.75 -19.04 -20.21
N TRP A 186 22.17 -19.57 -19.16
CA TRP A 186 22.67 -19.44 -17.80
C TRP A 186 22.49 -20.77 -17.05
N GLN A 187 23.53 -21.25 -16.38
CA GLN A 187 23.53 -22.54 -15.67
C GLN A 187 22.99 -23.71 -16.50
N GLY A 188 23.37 -23.77 -17.79
CA GLY A 188 22.97 -24.87 -18.68
C GLY A 188 21.54 -24.81 -19.21
N LYS A 189 20.79 -23.75 -18.91
CA LYS A 189 19.39 -23.53 -19.37
C LYS A 189 19.27 -22.23 -20.16
N THR A 190 18.28 -22.14 -21.03
CA THR A 190 17.91 -20.86 -21.64
C THR A 190 17.46 -19.88 -20.56
N LEU A 191 18.10 -18.72 -20.51
CA LEU A 191 17.73 -17.65 -19.59
C LEU A 191 16.39 -17.06 -20.02
N THR A 192 15.46 -16.97 -19.09
CA THR A 192 14.14 -16.36 -19.30
C THR A 192 13.88 -15.21 -18.33
N ALA A 193 12.88 -14.40 -18.64
CA ALA A 193 12.42 -13.32 -17.73
C ALA A 193 12.00 -13.87 -16.37
N GLU A 194 11.41 -15.06 -16.33
CA GLU A 194 10.98 -15.72 -15.09
C GLU A 194 12.17 -16.06 -14.19
N ILE A 195 13.25 -16.59 -14.77
CA ILE A 195 14.49 -16.87 -14.01
C ILE A 195 15.07 -15.58 -13.43
N LEU A 196 15.12 -14.51 -14.22
CA LEU A 196 15.61 -13.20 -13.72
C LEU A 196 14.74 -12.67 -12.59
N LYS A 197 13.41 -12.83 -12.68
CA LYS A 197 12.47 -12.45 -11.63
C LYS A 197 12.68 -13.24 -10.36
N GLU A 198 12.85 -14.55 -10.47
CA GLU A 198 13.08 -15.44 -9.34
C GLU A 198 14.34 -15.04 -8.58
N GLU A 199 15.46 -14.86 -9.28
CA GLU A 199 16.73 -14.43 -8.68
C GLU A 199 16.63 -13.05 -8.01
N ALA A 200 15.92 -12.11 -8.66
CA ALA A 200 15.67 -10.80 -8.09
C ALA A 200 14.81 -10.89 -6.82
N GLN A 201 13.73 -11.66 -6.83
CA GLN A 201 12.82 -11.82 -5.68
C GLN A 201 13.53 -12.47 -4.49
N VAL A 202 14.38 -13.48 -4.72
CA VAL A 202 15.17 -14.11 -3.65
C VAL A 202 16.12 -13.10 -3.01
N ALA A 203 16.80 -12.29 -3.83
CA ALA A 203 17.71 -11.26 -3.32
C ALA A 203 16.99 -10.16 -2.55
N ILE A 204 15.82 -9.73 -3.02
CA ILE A 204 14.93 -8.77 -2.37
C ILE A 204 14.46 -9.29 -1.02
N LEU A 205 14.00 -10.55 -0.96
CA LEU A 205 13.53 -11.17 0.28
C LEU A 205 14.65 -11.24 1.34
N ARG A 206 15.87 -11.59 0.94
CA ARG A 206 17.05 -11.59 1.82
C ARG A 206 17.39 -10.21 2.40
N LYS A 207 16.88 -9.14 1.81
CA LYS A 207 17.00 -7.75 2.29
C LYS A 207 15.73 -7.23 2.99
N GLY A 208 14.83 -8.14 3.38
CA GLY A 208 13.59 -7.78 4.06
C GLY A 208 12.55 -7.10 3.16
N GLY A 209 12.66 -7.26 1.84
CA GLY A 209 11.67 -6.79 0.88
C GLY A 209 10.75 -7.91 0.41
N MET A 210 9.60 -7.55 -0.14
CA MET A 210 8.62 -8.45 -0.73
C MET A 210 8.02 -7.81 -1.98
N CYS A 211 7.88 -8.59 -3.06
CA CYS A 211 7.23 -8.16 -4.30
C CYS A 211 5.78 -8.67 -4.33
N ASP A 212 4.95 -8.16 -3.43
CA ASP A 212 3.55 -8.57 -3.25
C ASP A 212 2.63 -8.19 -4.43
N ILE A 213 3.01 -7.20 -5.22
CA ILE A 213 2.31 -6.82 -6.46
C ILE A 213 3.12 -7.16 -7.72
N GLY A 214 4.16 -8.01 -7.59
CA GLY A 214 5.02 -8.44 -8.68
C GLY A 214 6.23 -7.53 -8.91
N LEU A 215 6.92 -7.79 -10.01
CA LEU A 215 7.98 -6.95 -10.58
C LEU A 215 7.99 -7.15 -12.10
N ILE A 216 8.56 -6.21 -12.82
CA ILE A 216 8.65 -6.23 -14.27
C ILE A 216 10.08 -6.54 -14.69
N ILE A 217 10.25 -7.56 -15.53
CA ILE A 217 11.49 -7.80 -16.30
C ILE A 217 11.05 -8.14 -17.72
N ALA A 218 11.00 -7.12 -18.57
CA ALA A 218 10.44 -7.19 -19.91
C ALA A 218 11.54 -7.12 -20.98
N PRO A 219 11.89 -8.26 -21.63
CA PRO A 219 12.89 -8.29 -22.70
C PRO A 219 12.30 -7.89 -24.06
N GLY A 220 13.11 -7.22 -24.88
CA GLY A 220 12.82 -6.88 -26.26
C GLY A 220 11.56 -6.03 -26.44
N ASP A 221 10.70 -6.40 -27.37
CA ASP A 221 9.48 -5.65 -27.70
C ASP A 221 8.44 -5.62 -26.58
N GLN A 222 8.52 -6.54 -25.62
CA GLN A 222 7.65 -6.52 -24.44
C GLN A 222 7.84 -5.26 -23.58
N ALA A 223 9.03 -4.65 -23.65
CA ALA A 223 9.35 -3.42 -22.92
C ALA A 223 8.62 -2.16 -23.47
N VAL A 224 7.93 -2.26 -24.59
CA VAL A 224 7.10 -1.17 -25.14
C VAL A 224 5.84 -0.94 -24.33
N ASP A 225 5.29 -2.02 -23.74
CA ASP A 225 4.18 -1.94 -22.79
C ASP A 225 4.76 -1.81 -21.37
N CYS A 226 4.59 -0.64 -20.77
CA CYS A 226 5.16 -0.32 -19.46
C CYS A 226 4.62 -1.21 -18.32
N HIS A 227 3.47 -1.87 -18.51
CA HIS A 227 2.90 -2.79 -17.52
C HIS A 227 3.04 -4.26 -17.92
N CYS A 228 3.69 -4.56 -19.05
CA CYS A 228 4.03 -5.95 -19.39
C CYS A 228 5.02 -6.50 -18.38
N SER A 229 4.62 -7.50 -17.60
CA SER A 229 5.50 -8.10 -16.59
C SER A 229 6.75 -8.75 -17.19
N GLY A 230 6.72 -9.08 -18.48
CA GLY A 230 7.75 -9.79 -19.20
C GLY A 230 7.65 -11.31 -19.03
N SER A 231 8.04 -12.04 -20.09
CA SER A 231 8.03 -13.51 -20.09
C SER A 231 8.97 -14.08 -21.15
N GLY A 232 9.33 -15.36 -21.00
CA GLY A 232 10.02 -16.12 -22.01
C GLY A 232 11.51 -15.78 -22.18
N PRO A 233 12.13 -16.23 -23.27
CA PRO A 233 13.57 -16.20 -23.47
C PRO A 233 14.13 -14.78 -23.60
N VAL A 234 15.28 -14.54 -22.96
CA VAL A 234 16.07 -13.31 -23.07
C VAL A 234 17.12 -13.48 -24.17
N ARG A 235 17.25 -12.46 -25.01
CA ARG A 235 18.20 -12.46 -26.14
C ARG A 235 19.34 -11.48 -25.93
N ALA A 236 20.48 -11.80 -26.52
CA ALA A 236 21.60 -10.87 -26.63
C ALA A 236 21.24 -9.71 -27.58
N ASN A 237 21.79 -8.54 -27.28
CA ASN A 237 21.61 -7.30 -28.05
C ASN A 237 20.19 -6.72 -28.03
N GLU A 238 19.31 -7.25 -27.17
CA GLU A 238 17.99 -6.66 -26.91
C GLU A 238 17.99 -5.91 -25.58
N LEU A 239 17.20 -4.83 -25.51
CA LEU A 239 16.98 -4.10 -24.27
C LEU A 239 16.10 -4.92 -23.33
N ILE A 240 16.38 -4.83 -22.04
CA ILE A 240 15.61 -5.49 -20.97
C ILE A 240 15.24 -4.41 -19.98
N VAL A 241 13.97 -4.03 -19.93
CA VAL A 241 13.48 -3.10 -18.90
C VAL A 241 13.17 -3.88 -17.64
N CYS A 242 13.79 -3.46 -16.55
CA CYS A 242 13.55 -4.00 -15.21
C CYS A 242 12.97 -2.90 -14.34
N ASP A 243 11.74 -3.10 -13.86
CA ASP A 243 11.07 -2.21 -12.92
C ASP A 243 10.78 -2.99 -11.63
N ILE A 244 11.43 -2.57 -10.54
CA ILE A 244 11.52 -3.31 -9.28
C ILE A 244 11.07 -2.42 -8.13
N TYR A 245 9.88 -2.70 -7.55
CA TYR A 245 9.20 -1.90 -6.55
C TYR A 245 8.79 -2.72 -5.31
N PRO A 246 9.77 -3.26 -4.55
CA PRO A 246 9.48 -4.09 -3.40
C PRO A 246 8.95 -3.26 -2.22
N ARG A 247 8.06 -3.86 -1.46
CA ARG A 247 7.65 -3.36 -0.16
C ARG A 247 8.59 -3.89 0.93
N HIS A 248 9.16 -3.02 1.74
CA HIS A 248 9.91 -3.44 2.93
C HIS A 248 8.97 -4.03 3.98
N ILE A 249 9.21 -5.27 4.41
CA ILE A 249 8.30 -6.06 5.24
C ILE A 249 8.01 -5.37 6.58
N ALA A 250 9.06 -4.92 7.27
CA ALA A 250 8.91 -4.36 8.61
C ALA A 250 8.29 -2.96 8.64
N SER A 251 8.59 -2.11 7.66
CA SER A 251 8.08 -0.72 7.63
C SER A 251 6.89 -0.50 6.71
N HIS A 252 6.57 -1.48 5.87
CA HIS A 252 5.54 -1.42 4.83
C HIS A 252 5.72 -0.30 3.79
N HIS A 253 6.90 0.32 3.71
CA HIS A 253 7.19 1.33 2.69
C HIS A 253 7.76 0.67 1.44
N TYR A 254 7.42 1.23 0.29
CA TYR A 254 7.92 0.76 -1.00
C TYR A 254 9.24 1.43 -1.35
N GLY A 255 10.15 0.64 -1.95
CA GLY A 255 11.18 1.14 -2.83
C GLY A 255 10.65 1.07 -4.26
N ASP A 256 11.22 1.88 -5.16
CA ASP A 256 10.78 1.93 -6.55
C ASP A 256 11.91 2.42 -7.44
N MET A 257 12.32 1.59 -8.39
CA MET A 257 13.40 1.91 -9.34
C MET A 257 13.21 1.17 -10.66
N THR A 258 13.52 1.85 -11.75
CA THR A 258 13.61 1.22 -13.08
C THR A 258 15.03 1.30 -13.63
N ARG A 259 15.50 0.23 -14.26
CA ARG A 259 16.78 0.15 -14.98
C ARG A 259 16.60 -0.60 -16.29
N THR A 260 17.35 -0.17 -17.32
CA THR A 260 17.39 -0.85 -18.60
C THR A 260 18.74 -1.50 -18.80
N TYR A 261 18.75 -2.77 -19.10
CA TYR A 261 19.95 -3.58 -19.34
C TYR A 261 20.02 -4.03 -20.78
N LEU A 262 21.25 -4.38 -21.21
CA LEU A 262 21.52 -5.04 -22.47
C LEU A 262 22.74 -5.93 -22.33
N LYS A 263 22.60 -7.21 -22.66
CA LYS A 263 23.74 -8.12 -22.77
C LYS A 263 24.21 -8.18 -24.23
N GLY A 264 25.40 -7.66 -24.50
CA GLY A 264 25.99 -7.62 -25.84
C GLY A 264 26.27 -6.19 -26.34
N LYS A 265 25.94 -5.88 -27.60
CA LYS A 265 26.24 -4.59 -28.23
C LYS A 265 24.96 -3.83 -28.57
N ALA A 266 24.81 -2.63 -28.05
CA ALA A 266 23.71 -1.73 -28.41
C ALA A 266 23.89 -1.21 -29.83
N ASN A 267 22.82 -1.24 -30.64
CA ASN A 267 22.77 -0.60 -31.95
C ASN A 267 22.56 0.92 -31.82
N ALA A 268 22.63 1.65 -32.94
CA ALA A 268 22.50 3.11 -32.94
C ALA A 268 21.13 3.60 -32.45
N LYS A 269 20.05 2.89 -32.80
CA LYS A 269 18.68 3.21 -32.36
C LYS A 269 18.53 3.04 -30.85
N GLN A 270 19.02 1.92 -30.30
CA GLN A 270 18.97 1.66 -28.85
C GLN A 270 19.77 2.70 -28.06
N ARG A 271 20.99 3.05 -28.53
CA ARG A 271 21.77 4.15 -27.91
C ARG A 271 21.02 5.47 -27.93
N LYS A 272 20.41 5.83 -29.07
CA LYS A 272 19.61 7.05 -29.18
C LYS A 272 18.42 7.07 -28.21
N MET A 273 17.74 5.92 -28.03
CA MET A 273 16.62 5.81 -27.08
C MET A 273 17.09 6.06 -25.65
N VAL A 274 18.18 5.42 -25.23
CA VAL A 274 18.72 5.57 -23.84
C VAL A 274 19.25 6.99 -23.60
N HIS A 275 19.79 7.67 -24.62
CA HIS A 275 20.26 9.07 -24.47
C HIS A 275 19.11 10.10 -24.46
N ALA A 276 17.90 9.70 -24.87
CA ALA A 276 16.74 10.60 -24.90
C ALA A 276 15.98 10.65 -23.56
N VAL A 277 16.30 9.76 -22.63
CA VAL A 277 15.75 9.65 -21.27
C VAL A 277 16.78 10.13 -20.26
#